data_9170db5d528d8943cbc40bb4d7fde853
#
_entry.id   9170db5d528d8943cbc40bb4d7fde853
#
_cell.length_a   1.000
_cell.length_b   1.000
_cell.length_c   1.000
_cell.angle_alpha   90.00
_cell.angle_beta   90.00
_cell.angle_gamma   90.00
#
_symmetry.space_group_name_H-M   'P 1'
#
loop_
_entity.id
_entity.type
_entity.pdbx_description
1 polymer ?
#
loop_
_entity_poly.entity_id
_entity_poly.type
_entity_poly.pdbx_seq_one_letter_code
_entity_poly.pdbx_strand_id
1 'polypeptide(L)'
;VADLLEQGASWLDDQRHAHLTRTVVYVRGAESVEVQATVGRTVFEQADEYGVVHKTESRDYLIRAAELVLGEVVVTPKRGDQVRETDGANTFVYEVLSPGDEPVFRYSDPYRKALRVHTKHTATEGA
;
A
#
# COMPACT_ATOMS: atom_id res chain seq x y z
N VAL A 1 9.11 22.98 -16.16
CA VAL A 1 8.01 22.48 -16.98
C VAL A 1 7.95 20.96 -16.86
N ALA A 2 6.82 20.42 -16.44
CA ALA A 2 6.61 18.99 -16.41
C ALA A 2 6.62 18.45 -17.85
N ASP A 3 7.30 17.34 -18.08
CA ASP A 3 7.30 16.70 -19.39
C ASP A 3 5.99 15.95 -19.66
N LEU A 4 5.80 15.49 -20.89
CA LEU A 4 4.59 14.79 -21.28
C LEU A 4 4.40 13.47 -20.53
N LEU A 5 5.50 12.78 -20.20
CA LEU A 5 5.44 11.52 -19.47
C LEU A 5 4.97 11.76 -18.03
N GLU A 6 5.47 12.81 -17.38
CA GLU A 6 5.03 13.17 -16.04
C GLU A 6 3.56 13.60 -16.03
N GLN A 7 3.14 14.39 -17.01
CA GLN A 7 1.75 14.79 -17.15
C GLN A 7 0.83 13.58 -17.38
N GLY A 8 1.24 12.65 -18.24
CA GLY A 8 0.51 11.41 -18.49
C GLY A 8 0.39 10.55 -17.24
N ALA A 9 1.47 10.41 -16.47
CA ALA A 9 1.47 9.65 -15.22
C ALA A 9 0.54 10.29 -14.19
N SER A 10 0.53 11.61 -14.09
CA SER A 10 -0.37 12.33 -13.18
C SER A 10 -1.84 12.14 -13.58
N TRP A 11 -2.14 12.21 -14.88
CA TRP A 11 -3.50 12.02 -15.38
C TRP A 11 -4.00 10.59 -15.10
N LEU A 12 -3.17 9.57 -15.34
CA LEU A 12 -3.54 8.17 -15.06
C LEU A 12 -3.77 7.96 -13.57
N ASP A 13 -2.93 8.56 -12.72
CA ASP A 13 -3.11 8.46 -11.27
C ASP A 13 -4.41 9.13 -10.84
N ASP A 14 -4.75 10.29 -11.40
CA ASP A 14 -5.99 10.99 -11.09
C ASP A 14 -7.21 10.15 -11.50
N GLN A 15 -7.18 9.50 -12.66
CA GLN A 15 -8.25 8.62 -13.10
C GLN A 15 -8.42 7.42 -12.17
N ARG A 16 -7.32 6.78 -11.80
CA ARG A 16 -7.34 5.66 -10.85
C ARG A 16 -7.88 6.09 -9.50
N HIS A 17 -7.41 7.23 -8.99
CA HIS A 17 -7.84 7.76 -7.70
C HIS A 17 -9.34 8.06 -7.69
N ALA A 18 -9.87 8.62 -8.78
CA ALA A 18 -11.28 9.00 -8.86
C ALA A 18 -12.24 7.80 -8.99
N HIS A 19 -11.80 6.70 -9.61
CA HIS A 19 -12.70 5.62 -10.03
C HIS A 19 -12.47 4.26 -9.39
N LEU A 20 -11.26 4.01 -8.86
CA LEU A 20 -10.87 2.67 -8.41
C LEU A 20 -10.45 2.62 -6.94
N THR A 21 -10.59 3.72 -6.23
CA THR A 21 -10.14 3.77 -4.84
C THR A 21 -11.23 3.37 -3.86
N ARG A 22 -10.77 2.94 -2.70
CA ARG A 22 -11.58 2.77 -1.50
C ARG A 22 -10.90 3.48 -0.34
N THR A 23 -11.68 3.89 0.66
CA THR A 23 -11.15 4.53 1.84
C THR A 23 -10.62 3.48 2.81
N VAL A 24 -9.38 3.64 3.23
CA VAL A 24 -8.76 2.80 4.26
C VAL A 24 -8.12 3.69 5.31
N VAL A 25 -7.86 3.13 6.50
CA VAL A 25 -7.19 3.84 7.59
C VAL A 25 -5.78 3.31 7.72
N TYR A 26 -4.79 4.17 7.56
CA TYR A 26 -3.40 3.83 7.77
C TYR A 26 -3.01 4.17 9.22
N VAL A 27 -2.44 3.21 9.93
CA VAL A 27 -2.18 3.33 11.37
C VAL A 27 -0.71 3.07 11.69
N ARG A 28 -0.13 3.94 12.49
CA ARG A 28 1.20 3.77 13.06
C ARG A 28 1.13 4.14 14.54
N GLY A 29 1.14 3.14 15.43
CA GLY A 29 1.00 3.39 16.87
C GLY A 29 -0.31 4.10 17.20
N ALA A 30 -0.24 5.26 17.82
CA ALA A 30 -1.42 6.06 18.18
C ALA A 30 -1.86 7.02 17.06
N GLU A 31 -1.13 7.10 15.96
CA GLU A 31 -1.43 8.00 14.85
C GLU A 31 -2.13 7.25 13.73
N SER A 32 -3.10 7.89 13.11
CA SER A 32 -3.83 7.31 11.99
C SER A 32 -4.26 8.39 11.00
N VAL A 33 -4.51 7.96 9.76
CA VAL A 33 -5.01 8.84 8.71
C VAL A 33 -5.89 8.03 7.76
N GLU A 34 -7.01 8.61 7.33
CA GLU A 34 -7.80 8.06 6.25
C GLU A 34 -7.16 8.41 4.92
N VAL A 35 -6.97 7.42 4.06
CA VAL A 35 -6.42 7.61 2.73
C VAL A 35 -7.27 6.87 1.71
N GLN A 36 -7.23 7.35 0.47
CA GLN A 36 -7.81 6.64 -0.66
C GLN A 36 -6.76 5.73 -1.25
N ALA A 37 -7.10 4.46 -1.40
CA ALA A 37 -6.16 3.46 -1.89
C ALA A 37 -6.78 2.60 -2.98
N THR A 38 -5.97 2.22 -3.97
CA THR A 38 -6.32 1.19 -4.94
C THR A 38 -5.68 -0.11 -4.48
N VAL A 39 -6.44 -1.19 -4.52
CA VAL A 39 -5.96 -2.51 -4.11
C VAL A 39 -5.33 -3.24 -5.28
N GLY A 40 -4.16 -3.81 -5.06
CA GLY A 40 -3.47 -4.65 -6.01
C GLY A 40 -2.85 -5.86 -5.31
N ARG A 41 -2.00 -6.58 -6.03
CA ARG A 41 -1.26 -7.70 -5.47
C ARG A 41 0.11 -7.81 -6.13
N THR A 42 1.04 -8.39 -5.41
CA THR A 42 2.35 -8.77 -5.97
C THR A 42 2.66 -10.19 -5.56
N VAL A 43 3.14 -10.99 -6.50
CA VAL A 43 3.56 -12.37 -6.26
C VAL A 43 5.08 -12.37 -6.13
N PHE A 44 5.57 -12.95 -5.05
CA PHE A 44 7.00 -13.10 -4.77
C PHE A 44 7.37 -14.57 -4.83
N GLU A 45 8.52 -14.86 -5.41
CA GLU A 45 9.06 -16.22 -5.46
C GLU A 45 10.36 -16.27 -4.68
N GLN A 46 10.50 -17.28 -3.80
CA GLN A 46 11.72 -17.50 -3.04
C GLN A 46 12.09 -18.97 -3.11
N ALA A 47 13.37 -19.27 -3.34
CA ALA A 47 13.88 -20.62 -3.25
C ALA A 47 14.37 -20.88 -1.82
N ASP A 48 13.99 -22.02 -1.26
CA ASP A 48 14.49 -22.45 0.04
C ASP A 48 15.88 -23.08 -0.09
N GLU A 49 16.44 -23.58 1.02
CA GLU A 49 17.76 -24.22 1.04
C GLU A 49 17.84 -25.51 0.21
N TYR A 50 16.70 -26.09 -0.13
CA TYR A 50 16.60 -27.30 -0.96
C TYR A 50 16.30 -26.98 -2.42
N GLY A 51 16.25 -25.71 -2.79
CA GLY A 51 15.94 -25.27 -4.16
C GLY A 51 14.47 -25.32 -4.50
N VAL A 52 13.59 -25.55 -3.54
CA VAL A 52 12.14 -25.52 -3.75
C VAL A 52 11.68 -24.07 -3.79
N VAL A 53 10.96 -23.71 -4.85
CA VAL A 53 10.44 -22.36 -5.02
C VAL A 53 9.12 -22.23 -4.28
N HIS A 54 9.04 -21.24 -3.38
CA HIS A 54 7.82 -20.88 -2.67
C HIS A 54 7.28 -19.58 -3.24
N LYS A 55 5.97 -19.52 -3.43
CA LYS A 55 5.28 -18.32 -3.87
C LYS A 55 4.54 -17.70 -2.70
N THR A 56 4.73 -16.40 -2.52
CA THR A 56 4.04 -15.60 -1.52
C THR A 56 3.37 -14.45 -2.22
N GLU A 57 2.14 -14.15 -1.84
CA GLU A 57 1.38 -13.05 -2.42
C GLU A 57 1.13 -11.99 -1.36
N SER A 58 1.39 -10.72 -1.70
CA SER A 58 1.03 -9.61 -0.85
C SER A 58 -0.24 -8.93 -1.36
N ARG A 59 -1.02 -8.38 -0.44
CA ARG A 59 -2.08 -7.44 -0.76
C ARG A 59 -1.46 -6.05 -0.76
N ASP A 60 -1.47 -5.40 -1.90
CA ASP A 60 -0.84 -4.10 -2.05
C ASP A 60 -1.88 -2.99 -2.00
N TYR A 61 -1.50 -1.87 -1.40
CA TYR A 61 -2.28 -0.64 -1.43
C TYR A 61 -1.49 0.42 -2.17
N LEU A 62 -2.12 0.97 -3.21
CA LEU A 62 -1.54 2.08 -3.95
C LEU A 62 -2.13 3.36 -3.40
N ILE A 63 -1.28 4.16 -2.76
CA ILE A 63 -1.66 5.36 -2.02
C ILE A 63 -0.90 6.55 -2.60
N ARG A 64 -1.56 7.68 -2.75
CA ARG A 64 -0.85 8.91 -3.11
C ARG A 64 0.13 9.28 -2.00
N ALA A 65 1.40 9.48 -2.36
CA ALA A 65 2.46 9.76 -1.38
C ALA A 65 2.14 11.01 -0.54
N ALA A 66 1.55 12.02 -1.13
CA ALA A 66 1.20 13.25 -0.43
C ALA A 66 0.06 13.10 0.58
N GLU A 67 -0.74 12.03 0.48
CA GLU A 67 -1.86 11.78 1.39
C GLU A 67 -1.46 11.01 2.64
N LEU A 68 -0.28 10.40 2.66
CA LEU A 68 0.18 9.64 3.81
C LEU A 68 0.82 10.59 4.82
N VAL A 69 -0.05 11.24 5.59
CA VAL A 69 0.34 12.25 6.58
C VAL A 69 -0.02 11.75 7.98
N LEU A 70 0.99 11.57 8.82
CA LEU A 70 0.83 11.17 10.22
C LEU A 70 1.46 12.24 11.10
N GLY A 71 0.70 12.72 12.09
CA GLY A 71 1.20 13.75 12.98
C GLY A 71 1.61 15.03 12.25
N GLU A 72 0.84 15.43 11.21
CA GLU A 72 1.09 16.62 10.40
C GLU A 72 2.36 16.54 9.53
N VAL A 73 2.95 15.35 9.39
CA VAL A 73 4.17 15.12 8.60
C VAL A 73 3.90 14.07 7.54
N VAL A 74 4.33 14.32 6.31
CA VAL A 74 4.29 13.31 5.25
C VAL A 74 5.33 12.23 5.57
N VAL A 75 4.88 10.97 5.61
CA VAL A 75 5.74 9.84 5.97
C VAL A 75 5.76 8.80 4.87
N THR A 76 6.68 7.86 4.97
CA THR A 76 6.73 6.67 4.13
C THR A 76 6.37 5.44 4.96
N PRO A 77 5.85 4.37 4.33
CA PRO A 77 5.48 3.16 5.05
C PRO A 77 6.65 2.53 5.80
N LYS A 78 6.34 1.97 6.97
CA LYS A 78 7.28 1.22 7.80
C LYS A 78 6.72 -0.14 8.13
N ARG A 79 7.61 -1.11 8.30
CA ARG A 79 7.22 -2.44 8.81
C ARG A 79 6.49 -2.29 10.15
N GLY A 80 5.39 -3.01 10.29
CA GLY A 80 4.57 -2.96 11.50
C GLY A 80 3.42 -1.96 11.46
N ASP A 81 3.42 -1.04 10.50
CA ASP A 81 2.25 -0.19 10.26
C ASP A 81 1.06 -1.06 9.85
N GLN A 82 -0.13 -0.57 10.04
CA GLN A 82 -1.35 -1.29 9.69
C GLN A 82 -2.19 -0.51 8.70
N VAL A 83 -2.87 -1.26 7.83
CA VAL A 83 -3.93 -0.72 6.98
C VAL A 83 -5.23 -1.41 7.40
N ARG A 84 -6.22 -0.63 7.76
CA ARG A 84 -7.52 -1.12 8.20
C ARG A 84 -8.56 -0.81 7.14
N GLU A 85 -9.19 -1.85 6.63
CA GLU A 85 -10.19 -1.77 5.58
C GLU A 85 -11.52 -2.30 6.11
N THR A 86 -12.54 -1.45 6.12
CA THR A 86 -13.86 -1.84 6.61
C THR A 86 -14.76 -2.23 5.44
N ASP A 87 -15.38 -3.40 5.56
CA ASP A 87 -16.35 -3.91 4.60
C ASP A 87 -17.56 -4.41 5.37
N GLY A 88 -18.65 -3.63 5.33
CA GLY A 88 -19.84 -3.95 6.09
C GLY A 88 -19.57 -3.95 7.58
N ALA A 89 -19.85 -5.09 8.25
CA ALA A 89 -19.68 -5.24 9.69
C ALA A 89 -18.25 -5.62 10.10
N ASN A 90 -17.36 -5.90 9.14
CA ASN A 90 -16.03 -6.38 9.44
C ASN A 90 -14.96 -5.35 9.09
N THR A 91 -13.92 -5.29 9.92
CA THR A 91 -12.70 -4.55 9.62
C THR A 91 -11.56 -5.53 9.43
N PHE A 92 -10.97 -5.52 8.25
CA PHE A 92 -9.83 -6.35 7.92
C PHE A 92 -8.55 -5.57 8.22
N VAL A 93 -7.67 -6.18 9.01
CA VAL A 93 -6.40 -5.55 9.40
C VAL A 93 -5.27 -6.18 8.62
N TYR A 94 -4.52 -5.35 7.93
CA TYR A 94 -3.36 -5.76 7.13
C TYR A 94 -2.12 -5.10 7.72
N GLU A 95 -1.06 -5.89 7.91
CA GLU A 95 0.19 -5.37 8.43
C GLU A 95 1.17 -5.11 7.29
N VAL A 96 1.82 -3.94 7.32
CA VAL A 96 2.87 -3.59 6.38
C VAL A 96 4.09 -4.43 6.71
N LEU A 97 4.52 -5.22 5.73
CA LEU A 97 5.69 -6.07 5.90
C LEU A 97 6.39 -6.28 4.56
N SER A 98 7.62 -6.76 4.67
CA SER A 98 8.45 -7.06 3.52
C SER A 98 8.34 -8.56 3.19
N PRO A 99 7.80 -8.92 2.02
CA PRO A 99 7.88 -10.30 1.59
C PRO A 99 9.31 -10.57 1.10
N GLY A 100 9.99 -11.50 1.78
CA GLY A 100 11.36 -11.82 1.43
C GLY A 100 12.32 -10.66 1.64
N ASP A 101 13.19 -10.42 0.66
CA ASP A 101 14.22 -9.38 0.70
C ASP A 101 13.75 -8.06 0.11
N GLU A 102 12.49 -7.97 -0.30
CA GLU A 102 11.95 -6.76 -0.91
C GLU A 102 11.66 -5.68 0.15
N PRO A 103 11.76 -4.40 -0.19
CA PRO A 103 11.31 -3.32 0.71
C PRO A 103 9.82 -3.41 0.99
N VAL A 104 9.36 -2.80 2.08
CA VAL A 104 7.94 -2.79 2.44
C VAL A 104 7.10 -1.96 1.47
N PHE A 105 7.70 -1.04 0.75
CA PHE A 105 7.02 -0.25 -0.27
C PHE A 105 7.96 0.09 -1.41
N ARG A 106 7.37 0.54 -2.51
CA ARG A 106 8.10 1.16 -3.62
C ARG A 106 7.22 2.24 -4.22
N TYR A 107 7.83 3.15 -4.97
CA TYR A 107 7.05 4.07 -5.77
C TYR A 107 6.57 3.35 -7.02
N SER A 108 5.29 3.49 -7.34
CA SER A 108 4.69 2.85 -8.52
C SER A 108 4.95 3.64 -9.80
N ASP A 109 5.48 4.85 -9.67
CA ASP A 109 5.80 5.74 -10.79
C ASP A 109 7.19 6.37 -10.60
N PRO A 110 7.86 6.78 -11.70
CA PRO A 110 9.20 7.37 -11.60
C PRO A 110 9.21 8.77 -10.97
N TYR A 111 8.05 9.39 -10.79
CA TYR A 111 7.93 10.74 -10.23
C TYR A 111 7.60 10.76 -8.75
N ARG A 112 7.56 9.57 -8.10
CA ARG A 112 7.32 9.39 -6.67
C ARG A 112 5.98 9.95 -6.18
N LYS A 113 4.95 9.86 -7.02
CA LYS A 113 3.61 10.34 -6.70
C LYS A 113 2.75 9.31 -6.00
N ALA A 114 2.97 8.04 -6.29
CA ALA A 114 2.19 6.94 -5.73
C ALA A 114 3.10 5.91 -5.07
N LEU A 115 2.67 5.48 -3.89
CA LEU A 115 3.34 4.43 -3.11
C LEU A 115 2.61 3.11 -3.35
N ARG A 116 3.38 2.05 -3.57
CA ARG A 116 2.86 0.68 -3.55
C ARG A 116 3.33 0.02 -2.27
N VAL A 117 2.40 -0.20 -1.35
CA VAL A 117 2.69 -0.71 0.00
C VAL A 117 2.34 -2.18 0.07
N HIS A 118 3.29 -3.02 0.47
CA HIS A 118 3.07 -4.46 0.61
C HIS A 118 2.54 -4.78 1.99
N THR A 119 1.43 -5.53 2.04
CA THR A 119 0.81 -5.90 3.30
C THR A 119 0.38 -7.36 3.30
N LYS A 120 0.11 -7.88 4.49
CA LYS A 120 -0.45 -9.22 4.69
C LYS A 120 -1.58 -9.13 5.72
N HIS A 121 -2.65 -9.87 5.47
CA HIS A 121 -3.78 -9.96 6.40
C HIS A 121 -3.34 -10.59 7.72
N THR A 122 -3.61 -9.91 8.83
CA THR A 122 -3.23 -10.39 10.17
C THR A 122 -4.42 -10.63 11.08
N ALA A 123 -5.53 -9.90 10.89
CA ALA A 123 -6.69 -10.03 11.76
C ALA A 123 -7.96 -9.56 11.04
N THR A 124 -9.09 -10.05 11.53
CA THR A 124 -10.41 -9.56 11.14
C THR A 124 -11.15 -9.21 12.41
N GLU A 125 -11.65 -7.98 12.50
CA GLU A 125 -12.42 -7.52 13.64
C GLU A 125 -13.89 -7.40 13.23
N GLY A 126 -14.77 -8.07 13.96
CA GLY A 126 -16.21 -7.94 13.77
C GLY A 126 -16.75 -6.68 14.42
N ALA A 127 -17.85 -6.18 13.91
CA ALA A 127 -18.55 -5.07 14.54
C ALA A 127 -19.35 -5.54 15.76
#